data_802da5559630fff0fc786cfe38043212
#
_entry.id   802da5559630fff0fc786cfe38043212
#
_cell.length_a   1.000
_cell.length_b   1.000
_cell.length_c   1.000
_cell.angle_alpha   90.00
_cell.angle_beta   90.00
_cell.angle_gamma   90.00
#
_symmetry.space_group_name_H-M   'P 1'
#
loop_
_entity.id
_entity.type
_entity.pdbx_description
1 polymer ?
#
loop_
_entity_poly.entity_id
_entity_poly.type
_entity_poly.pdbx_seq_one_letter_code
_entity_poly.pdbx_strand_id
1 'polypeptide(L)'
;MAKVDLTLPAAGDYAVAQLFLPHDEQKRDAMLKAVTDQISHAGFPILWTRYVPFVYESCGPAAQKSMPGFAQVILQRPADVASGRDFEDHLYALRRHLEKNFERPELSICSLSSQTLVYKGMLHAYQVGLFYPDLHASDMASAICLIHSRFSTNTFPSWDRAQPSAFWPITARSTR
;
A
#
# COMPACT_ATOMS: atom_id res chain seq x y z
N MET A 1 -9.83 -18.85 2.37
CA MET A 1 -8.86 -18.34 1.39
C MET A 1 -7.92 -19.46 1.01
N ALA A 2 -7.69 -19.69 -0.29
CA ALA A 2 -6.66 -20.66 -0.71
C ALA A 2 -5.29 -20.12 -0.26
N LYS A 3 -4.54 -20.90 0.53
CA LYS A 3 -3.12 -20.64 0.79
C LYS A 3 -2.41 -20.75 -0.55
N VAL A 4 -1.84 -19.64 -1.01
CA VAL A 4 -0.93 -19.66 -2.16
C VAL A 4 0.41 -20.13 -1.60
N ASP A 5 0.93 -21.22 -2.15
CA ASP A 5 2.25 -21.76 -1.80
C ASP A 5 3.32 -20.89 -2.50
N LEU A 6 3.54 -19.68 -1.97
CA LEU A 6 4.52 -18.72 -2.47
C LEU A 6 5.76 -18.79 -1.60
N THR A 7 6.86 -19.29 -2.16
CA THR A 7 8.17 -19.23 -1.50
C THR A 7 8.74 -17.82 -1.67
N LEU A 8 8.70 -17.02 -0.63
CA LEU A 8 9.31 -15.69 -0.60
C LEU A 8 10.84 -15.80 -0.42
N PRO A 9 11.62 -14.87 -1.01
CA PRO A 9 13.02 -14.68 -0.67
C PRO A 9 13.21 -14.35 0.82
N ALA A 10 14.47 -14.28 1.27
CA ALA A 10 14.76 -13.86 2.64
C ALA A 10 14.20 -12.47 2.94
N ALA A 11 13.88 -12.19 4.21
CA ALA A 11 13.43 -10.86 4.64
C ALA A 11 14.48 -9.81 4.26
N GLY A 12 14.05 -8.71 3.62
CA GLY A 12 14.92 -7.67 3.06
C GLY A 12 15.30 -7.87 1.59
N ASP A 13 15.02 -9.05 0.99
CA ASP A 13 15.24 -9.34 -0.42
C ASP A 13 13.96 -9.24 -1.27
N TYR A 14 12.87 -8.83 -0.69
CA TYR A 14 11.63 -8.50 -1.37
C TYR A 14 10.98 -7.26 -0.75
N ALA A 15 10.10 -6.63 -1.48
CA ALA A 15 9.31 -5.49 -1.03
C ALA A 15 7.84 -5.68 -1.35
N VAL A 16 6.99 -4.95 -0.64
CA VAL A 16 5.54 -4.96 -0.85
C VAL A 16 5.06 -3.55 -1.20
N ALA A 17 4.43 -3.41 -2.36
CA ALA A 17 3.64 -2.24 -2.70
C ALA A 17 2.20 -2.44 -2.22
N GLN A 18 1.68 -1.53 -1.39
CA GLN A 18 0.28 -1.44 -1.02
C GLN A 18 -0.36 -0.34 -1.84
N LEU A 19 -1.37 -0.68 -2.63
CA LEU A 19 -1.95 0.20 -3.65
C LEU A 19 -3.43 0.43 -3.42
N PHE A 20 -3.87 1.67 -3.65
CA PHE A 20 -5.26 2.01 -3.93
C PHE A 20 -5.41 2.23 -5.43
N LEU A 21 -6.41 1.57 -6.01
CA LEU A 21 -6.71 1.50 -7.43
C LEU A 21 -8.15 1.97 -7.69
N PRO A 22 -8.58 2.19 -8.94
CA PRO A 22 -9.97 2.50 -9.25
C PRO A 22 -10.95 1.49 -8.66
N HIS A 23 -12.13 1.96 -8.26
CA HIS A 23 -13.20 1.09 -7.74
C HIS A 23 -13.75 0.16 -8.81
N ASP A 24 -13.91 0.66 -10.03
CA ASP A 24 -14.38 -0.10 -11.19
C ASP A 24 -13.42 -1.24 -11.51
N GLU A 25 -13.97 -2.44 -11.69
CA GLU A 25 -13.18 -3.67 -11.86
C GLU A 25 -12.30 -3.63 -13.09
N GLN A 26 -12.84 -3.23 -14.25
CA GLN A 26 -12.08 -3.19 -15.50
C GLN A 26 -10.94 -2.16 -15.45
N LYS A 27 -11.23 -0.97 -14.89
CA LYS A 27 -10.21 0.07 -14.69
C LYS A 27 -9.17 -0.34 -13.68
N ARG A 28 -9.58 -1.04 -12.61
CA ARG A 28 -8.69 -1.56 -11.58
C ARG A 28 -7.71 -2.57 -12.15
N ASP A 29 -8.19 -3.53 -12.94
CA ASP A 29 -7.35 -4.57 -13.55
C ASP A 29 -6.39 -3.96 -14.58
N ALA A 30 -6.88 -3.03 -15.41
CA ALA A 30 -6.06 -2.30 -16.36
C ALA A 30 -4.97 -1.46 -15.64
N MET A 31 -5.32 -0.79 -14.53
CA MET A 31 -4.37 0.00 -13.75
C MET A 31 -3.34 -0.90 -13.06
N LEU A 32 -3.77 -2.02 -12.45
CA LEU A 32 -2.85 -2.97 -11.83
C LEU A 32 -1.86 -3.51 -12.85
N LYS A 33 -2.35 -3.87 -14.05
CA LYS A 33 -1.48 -4.29 -15.15
C LYS A 33 -0.49 -3.20 -15.55
N ALA A 34 -0.95 -1.96 -15.75
CA ALA A 34 -0.07 -0.86 -16.15
C ALA A 34 1.01 -0.58 -15.08
N VAL A 35 0.66 -0.63 -13.79
CA VAL A 35 1.61 -0.47 -12.69
C VAL A 35 2.64 -1.61 -12.66
N THR A 36 2.20 -2.86 -12.82
CA THR A 36 3.11 -4.02 -12.84
C THR A 36 4.03 -4.01 -14.05
N ASP A 37 3.55 -3.58 -15.21
CA ASP A 37 4.38 -3.39 -16.41
C ASP A 37 5.47 -2.34 -16.16
N GLN A 38 5.14 -1.20 -15.54
CA GLN A 38 6.11 -0.16 -15.18
C GLN A 38 7.15 -0.64 -14.15
N ILE A 39 6.72 -1.39 -13.14
CA ILE A 39 7.63 -2.00 -12.14
C ILE A 39 8.62 -2.94 -12.84
N SER A 40 8.12 -3.80 -13.73
CA SER A 40 8.96 -4.75 -14.48
C SER A 40 9.94 -4.04 -15.42
N HIS A 41 9.49 -2.99 -16.13
CA HIS A 41 10.35 -2.17 -16.97
C HIS A 41 11.45 -1.42 -16.19
N ALA A 42 11.17 -1.09 -14.92
CA ALA A 42 12.16 -0.50 -14.02
C ALA A 42 13.16 -1.53 -13.43
N GLY A 43 13.12 -2.79 -13.88
CA GLY A 43 14.06 -3.84 -13.50
C GLY A 43 13.72 -4.60 -12.22
N PHE A 44 12.50 -4.44 -11.68
CA PHE A 44 12.06 -5.17 -10.48
C PHE A 44 11.24 -6.42 -10.87
N PRO A 45 11.74 -7.64 -10.60
CA PRO A 45 10.97 -8.85 -10.84
C PRO A 45 9.74 -8.89 -9.92
N ILE A 46 8.56 -9.19 -10.49
CA ILE A 46 7.33 -9.36 -9.72
C ILE A 46 7.19 -10.81 -9.31
N LEU A 47 7.11 -11.05 -8.00
CA LEU A 47 6.90 -12.37 -7.44
C LEU A 47 5.42 -12.73 -7.41
N TRP A 48 4.56 -11.77 -7.03
CA TRP A 48 3.14 -12.02 -6.90
C TRP A 48 2.32 -10.73 -6.84
N THR A 49 1.05 -10.83 -7.23
CA THR A 49 0.05 -9.78 -7.07
C THR A 49 -1.20 -10.36 -6.42
N ARG A 50 -1.89 -9.59 -5.58
CA ARG A 50 -3.19 -9.96 -5.04
C ARG A 50 -4.10 -8.76 -4.83
N TYR A 51 -5.39 -8.99 -4.86
CA TYR A 51 -6.35 -8.06 -4.25
C TYR A 51 -6.41 -8.30 -2.75
N VAL A 52 -6.33 -7.20 -1.99
CA VAL A 52 -6.40 -7.27 -0.53
C VAL A 52 -7.85 -7.51 -0.12
N PRO A 53 -8.14 -8.53 0.68
CA PRO A 53 -9.49 -8.77 1.18
C PRO A 53 -9.92 -7.67 2.15
N PHE A 54 -11.19 -7.28 2.07
CA PHE A 54 -11.78 -6.31 2.97
C PHE A 54 -13.26 -6.63 3.25
N VAL A 55 -13.78 -6.10 4.35
CA VAL A 55 -15.18 -6.25 4.76
C VAL A 55 -15.89 -4.92 4.52
N TYR A 56 -16.66 -4.86 3.43
CA TYR A 56 -17.33 -3.63 2.96
C TYR A 56 -18.24 -3.00 4.01
N GLU A 57 -18.98 -3.82 4.76
CA GLU A 57 -19.98 -3.39 5.73
C GLU A 57 -19.36 -2.79 7.01
N SER A 58 -18.07 -2.98 7.22
CA SER A 58 -17.37 -2.50 8.42
C SER A 58 -17.02 -1.01 8.38
N CYS A 59 -17.20 -0.34 7.25
CA CYS A 59 -16.96 1.10 7.13
C CYS A 59 -18.24 1.91 6.88
N GLY A 60 -18.21 3.21 7.16
CA GLY A 60 -19.36 4.09 7.04
C GLY A 60 -19.74 4.43 5.59
N PRO A 61 -21.01 4.91 5.35
CA PRO A 61 -21.53 5.16 4.01
C PRO A 61 -20.67 6.14 3.16
N ALA A 62 -20.08 7.15 3.78
CA ALA A 62 -19.20 8.10 3.09
C ALA A 62 -17.90 7.43 2.59
N ALA A 63 -17.35 6.52 3.38
CA ALA A 63 -16.18 5.73 3.01
C ALA A 63 -16.53 4.73 1.90
N GLN A 64 -17.68 4.07 1.99
CA GLN A 64 -18.18 3.13 0.97
C GLN A 64 -18.33 3.79 -0.40
N LYS A 65 -18.90 5.00 -0.44
CA LYS A 65 -19.16 5.75 -1.69
C LYS A 65 -17.89 6.07 -2.47
N SER A 66 -16.77 6.28 -1.78
CA SER A 66 -15.49 6.68 -2.38
C SER A 66 -14.40 5.61 -2.26
N MET A 67 -14.81 4.36 -1.94
CA MET A 67 -13.88 3.25 -1.71
C MET A 67 -13.08 2.93 -2.96
N PRO A 68 -11.74 2.83 -2.88
CA PRO A 68 -10.91 2.34 -3.97
C PRO A 68 -10.88 0.81 -4.01
N GLY A 69 -10.30 0.24 -5.04
CA GLY A 69 -9.79 -1.12 -5.02
C GLY A 69 -8.48 -1.21 -4.23
N PHE A 70 -8.22 -2.36 -3.63
CA PHE A 70 -7.03 -2.59 -2.80
C PHE A 70 -6.19 -3.71 -3.40
N ALA A 71 -4.92 -3.46 -3.69
CA ALA A 71 -4.02 -4.47 -4.21
C ALA A 71 -2.65 -4.43 -3.55
N GLN A 72 -1.99 -5.56 -3.56
CA GLN A 72 -0.58 -5.70 -3.20
C GLN A 72 0.20 -6.27 -4.36
N VAL A 73 1.40 -5.72 -4.58
CA VAL A 73 2.39 -6.25 -5.50
C VAL A 73 3.63 -6.61 -4.69
N ILE A 74 4.06 -7.85 -4.76
CA ILE A 74 5.30 -8.32 -4.13
C ILE A 74 6.36 -8.35 -5.21
N LEU A 75 7.46 -7.63 -4.98
CA LEU A 75 8.58 -7.52 -5.91
C LEU A 75 9.88 -7.99 -5.27
N GLN A 76 10.70 -8.63 -6.06
CA GLN A 76 12.02 -9.10 -5.64
C GLN A 76 13.02 -7.96 -5.76
N ARG A 77 14.00 -7.92 -4.88
CA ARG A 77 15.17 -7.04 -5.00
C ARG A 77 15.97 -7.44 -6.25
N PRO A 78 16.32 -6.50 -7.16
CA PRO A 78 17.22 -6.75 -8.28
C PRO A 78 18.58 -7.26 -7.78
N ALA A 79 19.24 -8.13 -8.55
CA ALA A 79 20.49 -8.77 -8.13
C ALA A 79 21.67 -7.80 -8.00
N ASP A 80 21.63 -6.70 -8.75
CA ASP A 80 22.63 -5.63 -8.78
C ASP A 80 22.41 -4.53 -7.73
N VAL A 81 21.32 -4.61 -6.95
CA VAL A 81 20.98 -3.67 -5.87
C VAL A 81 21.33 -4.30 -4.53
N ALA A 82 22.08 -3.62 -3.68
CA ALA A 82 22.40 -4.09 -2.34
C ALA A 82 21.16 -4.09 -1.43
N SER A 83 21.11 -5.00 -0.45
CA SER A 83 20.02 -5.03 0.53
C SER A 83 20.08 -3.86 1.51
N GLY A 84 18.97 -3.64 2.23
CA GLY A 84 18.87 -2.58 3.23
C GLY A 84 18.62 -1.21 2.62
N ARG A 85 19.42 -0.20 2.96
CA ARG A 85 19.16 1.18 2.57
C ARG A 85 19.19 1.40 1.06
N ASP A 86 20.13 0.77 0.37
CA ASP A 86 20.25 0.89 -1.09
C ASP A 86 18.97 0.41 -1.78
N PHE A 87 18.42 -0.73 -1.35
CA PHE A 87 17.15 -1.23 -1.85
C PHE A 87 15.99 -0.25 -1.57
N GLU A 88 15.90 0.31 -0.35
CA GLU A 88 14.87 1.31 -0.01
C GLU A 88 14.98 2.57 -0.86
N ASP A 89 16.18 3.06 -1.17
CA ASP A 89 16.40 4.22 -2.02
C ASP A 89 15.94 3.94 -3.48
N HIS A 90 16.18 2.72 -3.99
CA HIS A 90 15.67 2.28 -5.30
C HIS A 90 14.13 2.14 -5.30
N LEU A 91 13.54 1.61 -4.22
CA LEU A 91 12.08 1.53 -4.06
C LEU A 91 11.45 2.93 -3.97
N TYR A 92 12.12 3.88 -3.32
CA TYR A 92 11.67 5.27 -3.30
C TYR A 92 11.69 5.89 -4.70
N ALA A 93 12.77 5.69 -5.46
CA ALA A 93 12.87 6.17 -6.84
C ALA A 93 11.77 5.56 -7.73
N LEU A 94 11.53 4.25 -7.61
CA LEU A 94 10.44 3.56 -8.30
C LEU A 94 9.08 4.15 -7.92
N ARG A 95 8.82 4.36 -6.63
CA ARG A 95 7.59 4.99 -6.15
C ARG A 95 7.38 6.36 -6.80
N ARG A 96 8.41 7.22 -6.80
CA ARG A 96 8.33 8.55 -7.41
C ARG A 96 8.09 8.50 -8.92
N HIS A 97 8.67 7.50 -9.60
CA HIS A 97 8.43 7.26 -11.02
C HIS A 97 6.97 6.90 -11.28
N LEU A 98 6.41 5.96 -10.53
CA LEU A 98 5.00 5.58 -10.64
C LEU A 98 4.06 6.76 -10.32
N GLU A 99 4.31 7.49 -9.23
CA GLU A 99 3.50 8.66 -8.85
C GLU A 99 3.53 9.80 -9.88
N LYS A 100 4.57 9.86 -10.71
CA LYS A 100 4.68 10.83 -11.82
C LYS A 100 3.91 10.39 -13.07
N ASN A 101 3.86 9.08 -13.31
CA ASN A 101 3.25 8.53 -14.53
C ASN A 101 1.75 8.26 -14.37
N PHE A 102 1.26 8.16 -13.14
CA PHE A 102 -0.15 7.91 -12.84
C PHE A 102 -0.71 9.03 -11.95
N GLU A 103 -1.83 9.60 -12.34
CA GLU A 103 -2.47 10.69 -11.60
C GLU A 103 -3.28 10.17 -10.41
N ARG A 104 -3.35 10.97 -9.35
CA ARG A 104 -4.30 10.77 -8.26
C ARG A 104 -5.70 11.26 -8.68
N PRO A 105 -6.79 10.59 -8.27
CA PRO A 105 -6.85 9.46 -7.33
C PRO A 105 -6.75 8.07 -7.98
N GLU A 106 -6.48 7.96 -9.28
CA GLU A 106 -6.49 6.68 -10.01
C GLU A 106 -5.46 5.69 -9.47
N LEU A 107 -4.28 6.17 -9.06
CA LEU A 107 -3.31 5.39 -8.33
C LEU A 107 -2.89 6.13 -7.05
N SER A 108 -2.95 5.45 -5.91
CA SER A 108 -2.30 5.90 -4.68
C SER A 108 -1.45 4.79 -4.08
N ILE A 109 -0.16 5.07 -3.89
CA ILE A 109 0.79 4.13 -3.30
C ILE A 109 0.82 4.40 -1.80
N CYS A 110 0.19 3.53 -1.01
CA CYS A 110 0.16 3.65 0.44
C CYS A 110 1.55 3.42 1.04
N SER A 111 2.20 2.34 0.63
CA SER A 111 3.59 2.02 0.94
C SER A 111 4.23 1.26 -0.23
N LEU A 112 5.54 1.36 -0.37
CA LEU A 112 6.38 0.54 -1.23
C LEU A 112 7.73 0.42 -0.51
N SER A 113 7.96 -0.69 0.18
CA SER A 113 9.11 -0.87 1.07
C SER A 113 9.38 -2.35 1.34
N SER A 114 10.62 -2.68 1.65
CA SER A 114 11.04 -4.00 2.15
C SER A 114 10.86 -4.15 3.67
N GLN A 115 10.54 -3.04 4.37
CA GLN A 115 10.52 -2.98 5.83
C GLN A 115 9.16 -2.60 6.41
N THR A 116 8.34 -1.85 5.68
CA THR A 116 7.09 -1.31 6.19
C THR A 116 5.91 -1.59 5.28
N LEU A 117 4.77 -1.93 5.88
CA LEU A 117 3.49 -2.12 5.20
C LEU A 117 2.44 -1.21 5.84
N VAL A 118 1.69 -0.46 5.01
CA VAL A 118 0.71 0.50 5.50
C VAL A 118 -0.71 0.06 5.14
N TYR A 119 -1.50 -0.34 6.14
CA TYR A 119 -2.95 -0.46 6.06
C TYR A 119 -3.58 0.85 6.53
N LYS A 120 -4.37 1.49 5.68
CA LYS A 120 -5.00 2.78 5.99
C LYS A 120 -6.34 2.92 5.28
N GLY A 121 -7.12 3.95 5.65
CA GLY A 121 -8.39 4.24 4.98
C GLY A 121 -9.21 5.33 5.67
N MET A 122 -10.38 5.61 5.11
CA MET A 122 -11.41 6.44 5.75
C MET A 122 -12.16 5.62 6.83
N LEU A 123 -11.43 5.22 7.86
CA LEU A 123 -11.86 4.29 8.89
C LEU A 123 -11.62 4.90 10.27
N HIS A 124 -12.52 4.63 11.22
CA HIS A 124 -12.21 4.84 12.63
C HIS A 124 -11.20 3.79 13.11
N ALA A 125 -10.45 4.11 14.17
CA ALA A 125 -9.40 3.22 14.67
C ALA A 125 -9.89 1.78 14.92
N TYR A 126 -11.07 1.61 15.50
CA TYR A 126 -11.66 0.28 15.76
C TYR A 126 -12.12 -0.46 14.48
N GLN A 127 -12.33 0.28 13.37
CA GLN A 127 -12.77 -0.32 12.10
C GLN A 127 -11.63 -0.92 11.30
N VAL A 128 -10.38 -0.49 11.52
CA VAL A 128 -9.23 -0.92 10.70
C VAL A 128 -9.07 -2.44 10.70
N GLY A 129 -9.10 -3.06 11.89
CA GLY A 129 -9.02 -4.51 12.01
C GLY A 129 -10.25 -5.22 11.45
N LEU A 130 -11.45 -4.66 11.66
CA LEU A 130 -12.68 -5.22 11.11
C LEU A 130 -12.71 -5.16 9.58
N PHE A 131 -12.16 -4.08 9.01
CA PHE A 131 -12.14 -3.84 7.58
C PHE A 131 -11.11 -4.71 6.85
N TYR A 132 -9.92 -4.88 7.42
CA TYR A 132 -8.83 -5.67 6.84
C TYR A 132 -8.63 -7.00 7.57
N PRO A 133 -9.25 -8.12 7.13
CA PRO A 133 -9.11 -9.43 7.76
C PRO A 133 -7.65 -9.91 7.87
N ASP A 134 -6.77 -9.48 6.96
CA ASP A 134 -5.34 -9.78 7.01
C ASP A 134 -4.70 -9.45 8.36
N LEU A 135 -5.17 -8.37 9.03
CA LEU A 135 -4.62 -7.92 10.32
C LEU A 135 -4.95 -8.87 11.49
N HIS A 136 -5.87 -9.81 11.26
CA HIS A 136 -6.24 -10.85 12.24
C HIS A 136 -5.69 -12.23 11.87
N ALA A 137 -4.89 -12.33 10.79
CA ALA A 137 -4.27 -13.59 10.41
C ALA A 137 -3.30 -14.04 11.51
N SER A 138 -3.32 -15.34 11.86
CA SER A 138 -2.51 -15.90 12.96
C SER A 138 -1.00 -15.82 12.71
N ASP A 139 -0.61 -15.65 11.46
CA ASP A 139 0.77 -15.53 10.99
C ASP A 139 1.16 -14.04 10.73
N MET A 140 0.26 -13.09 10.98
CA MET A 140 0.56 -11.66 10.90
C MET A 140 1.36 -11.23 12.13
N ALA A 141 2.64 -11.00 11.95
CA ALA A 141 3.55 -10.55 13.00
C ALA A 141 4.31 -9.29 12.58
N SER A 142 4.55 -8.38 13.52
CA SER A 142 5.33 -7.17 13.30
C SER A 142 6.15 -6.83 14.55
N ALA A 143 7.40 -6.40 14.36
CA ALA A 143 8.24 -5.93 15.46
C ALA A 143 7.75 -4.59 16.04
N ILE A 144 7.18 -3.72 15.19
CA ILE A 144 6.68 -2.39 15.57
C ILE A 144 5.36 -2.14 14.85
N CYS A 145 4.36 -1.64 15.58
CA CYS A 145 3.10 -1.18 15.01
C CYS A 145 2.91 0.32 15.31
N LEU A 146 2.88 1.15 14.28
CA LEU A 146 2.59 2.58 14.39
C LEU A 146 1.13 2.83 14.00
N ILE A 147 0.36 3.43 14.91
CA ILE A 147 -1.06 3.72 14.71
C ILE A 147 -1.29 5.22 14.65
N HIS A 148 -2.06 5.67 13.65
CA HIS A 148 -2.50 7.04 13.52
C HIS A 148 -4.01 7.09 13.25
N SER A 149 -4.78 7.84 14.05
CA SER A 149 -6.24 7.83 14.01
C SER A 149 -6.89 9.14 13.51
N ARG A 150 -6.10 10.14 13.11
CA ARG A 150 -6.63 11.45 12.71
C ARG A 150 -6.24 11.81 11.28
N PHE A 151 -7.18 12.44 10.56
CA PHE A 151 -6.88 13.21 9.36
C PHE A 151 -6.29 14.57 9.72
N SER A 152 -5.57 15.19 8.78
CA SER A 152 -5.17 16.58 8.90
C SER A 152 -6.40 17.49 8.96
N THR A 153 -6.41 18.47 9.86
CA THR A 153 -7.54 19.38 10.10
C THR A 153 -7.88 20.26 8.90
N ASN A 154 -6.96 20.46 7.97
CA ASN A 154 -7.09 21.35 6.82
C ASN A 154 -7.31 20.60 5.49
N THR A 155 -7.64 19.31 5.51
CA THR A 155 -7.87 18.52 4.31
C THR A 155 -9.21 17.81 4.37
N PHE A 156 -9.94 17.79 3.22
CA PHE A 156 -11.11 16.94 3.11
C PHE A 156 -10.67 15.46 3.23
N PRO A 157 -11.36 14.67 4.06
CA PRO A 157 -11.06 13.25 4.20
C PRO A 157 -11.19 12.53 2.86
N SER A 158 -10.19 11.71 2.54
CA SER A 158 -10.23 10.78 1.40
C SER A 158 -9.35 9.57 1.70
N TRP A 159 -9.56 8.48 0.98
CA TRP A 159 -8.81 7.23 1.21
C TRP A 159 -7.30 7.42 1.03
N ASP A 160 -6.88 8.12 -0.02
CA ASP A 160 -5.48 8.40 -0.33
C ASP A 160 -4.80 9.32 0.69
N ARG A 161 -5.57 10.25 1.29
CA ARG A 161 -5.06 11.22 2.29
C ARG A 161 -5.09 10.71 3.72
N ALA A 162 -5.65 9.53 3.97
CA ALA A 162 -5.57 8.91 5.28
C ALA A 162 -4.11 8.71 5.69
N GLN A 163 -3.79 8.99 6.97
CA GLN A 163 -2.46 8.75 7.54
C GLN A 163 -2.30 7.26 7.92
N PRO A 164 -1.07 6.75 8.10
CA PRO A 164 0.19 7.44 7.91
C PRO A 164 0.60 7.55 6.44
N SER A 165 1.47 8.53 6.15
CA SER A 165 2.19 8.59 4.88
C SER A 165 3.54 7.89 5.05
N ALA A 166 3.90 7.00 4.15
CA ALA A 166 5.05 6.10 4.30
C ALA A 166 6.42 6.79 4.49
N PHE A 167 6.53 8.10 4.19
CA PHE A 167 7.79 8.85 4.22
C PHE A 167 7.74 10.16 4.99
N TRP A 168 6.66 10.45 5.73
CA TRP A 168 6.61 11.70 6.46
C TRP A 168 6.89 11.44 7.94
N PRO A 169 8.01 11.96 8.51
CA PRO A 169 8.13 12.01 9.95
C PRO A 169 6.95 12.83 10.48
N ILE A 170 6.29 12.32 11.50
CA ILE A 170 5.14 13.00 12.13
C ILE A 170 5.68 14.27 12.80
N THR A 171 5.89 15.30 12.03
CA THR A 171 5.97 16.66 12.57
C THR A 171 4.56 17.20 12.52
N ALA A 172 3.82 17.01 13.59
CA ALA A 172 2.64 17.81 13.89
C ALA A 172 3.08 19.27 14.08
N ARG A 173 3.41 19.97 13.02
CA ARG A 173 3.43 21.42 13.02
C ARG A 173 2.09 21.88 12.49
N SER A 174 1.20 22.19 13.43
CA SER A 174 0.17 23.21 13.24
C SER A 174 0.90 24.49 12.82
N THR A 175 0.90 24.78 11.53
CA THR A 175 1.12 26.18 11.10
C THR A 175 -0.24 26.87 11.15
N ARG A 176 -0.30 27.90 11.99
CA ARG A 176 -1.37 28.88 12.13
C ARG A 176 -1.70 29.54 10.79
#